data_6fbec8956079fd93dc400858994e0a50
#
_entry.id   6fbec8956079fd93dc400858994e0a50
#
_cell.length_a   1.000
_cell.length_b   1.000
_cell.length_c   1.000
_cell.angle_alpha   90.00
_cell.angle_beta   90.00
_cell.angle_gamma   90.00
#
_symmetry.space_group_name_H-M   'P 1'
#
loop_
_entity.id
_entity.type
_entity.pdbx_description
1 polymer ?
#
loop_
_entity_poly.entity_id
_entity_poly.type
_entity_poly.pdbx_seq_one_letter_code
_entity_poly.pdbx_strand_id
1 'polypeptide(L)'
;MLNDVCYKKMIFNSPHYCIFVQNISGMNTTDQVEKILADTNLSTELQNIAHKVLHGERISFDEGVYLYEHAELGYLGVLANFVREQKHGDKTYFNRNFHLEPTNLCVYDCKFCSYSRLLKQKEEGWALTMEQMLDIVKKYDGEPVTEVHIVGGVLPQYDVAFYSALFTAIKQHRPDLHVKALTPVEYHYIFKKAKIDYATGMRLMKEAGLESIPGGGAEIFHPEVRDQIAKDKCTGEQWLAIHEEWHKLGMRSNATMLYGHIEKFWHRVDHMERLRELQDRTGGFQTFIPLKFRNQHNQMSNVPEVSVIEDLRNYAIARIYMDNFDHIKAYWAMISRETAQLSLNYGVDDIDGTLDDTTKIYSMAGAEEQNPAMSTKELVNLIKQVGRKAIERDTLYNVVTDFENVVFEEEKKPAYYKLPVVN
;
A
#
# COMPACT_ATOMS: atom_id res chain seq x y z
N MET A 1 -11.55 16.51 37.13
CA MET A 1 -10.29 17.03 37.68
C MET A 1 -9.44 15.83 38.09
N LEU A 2 -8.71 15.20 37.19
CA LEU A 2 -7.67 14.20 37.44
C LEU A 2 -7.33 13.51 36.09
N ASN A 3 -6.75 14.25 35.13
CA ASN A 3 -6.19 13.64 33.90
C ASN A 3 -5.07 14.48 33.26
N ASP A 4 -4.37 15.31 34.02
CA ASP A 4 -3.37 16.25 33.47
C ASP A 4 -1.91 15.98 33.92
N VAL A 5 -1.54 14.77 34.30
CA VAL A 5 -0.21 14.58 34.92
C VAL A 5 0.72 13.58 34.22
N CYS A 6 0.34 12.89 33.16
CA CYS A 6 1.15 11.75 32.69
C CYS A 6 1.93 11.91 31.38
N TYR A 7 1.96 13.07 30.72
CA TYR A 7 2.70 13.24 29.45
C TYR A 7 3.85 14.27 29.47
N LYS A 8 4.32 14.66 30.65
CA LYS A 8 5.32 15.75 30.80
C LYS A 8 6.77 15.33 31.00
N LYS A 9 7.17 14.13 30.68
CA LYS A 9 8.60 13.77 30.77
C LYS A 9 8.98 12.69 29.75
N MET A 10 9.22 13.09 28.53
CA MET A 10 10.27 12.53 27.66
C MET A 10 10.19 13.20 26.29
N ILE A 11 11.38 13.64 25.83
CA ILE A 11 11.73 14.06 24.48
C ILE A 11 11.49 15.55 24.15
N PHE A 12 12.61 16.20 23.80
CA PHE A 12 12.87 17.48 23.18
C PHE A 12 13.24 18.66 24.10
N ASN A 13 14.57 18.87 24.13
CA ASN A 13 15.22 20.08 24.67
C ASN A 13 15.30 21.20 23.60
N SER A 14 14.20 21.55 22.96
CA SER A 14 14.09 22.76 22.14
C SER A 14 12.81 23.50 22.48
N PRO A 15 12.90 24.76 22.94
CA PRO A 15 11.72 25.55 23.32
C PRO A 15 10.75 25.79 22.17
N HIS A 16 11.20 25.75 20.93
CA HIS A 16 10.35 25.97 19.75
C HIS A 16 9.45 24.78 19.41
N TYR A 17 9.84 23.54 19.71
CA TYR A 17 9.04 22.35 19.44
C TYR A 17 7.84 22.18 20.41
N CYS A 18 8.01 22.60 21.67
CA CYS A 18 6.91 22.53 22.67
C CYS A 18 5.75 23.49 22.35
N ILE A 19 6.02 24.63 21.74
CA ILE A 19 4.99 25.62 21.40
C ILE A 19 4.12 25.13 20.24
N PHE A 20 4.71 24.40 19.26
CA PHE A 20 4.01 23.88 18.11
C PHE A 20 3.00 22.78 18.49
N VAL A 21 3.37 21.86 19.36
CA VAL A 21 2.51 20.73 19.76
C VAL A 21 1.36 21.16 20.70
N GLN A 22 1.56 22.15 21.55
CA GLN A 22 0.54 22.59 22.51
C GLN A 22 -0.59 23.43 21.87
N ASN A 23 -0.38 24.02 20.68
CA ASN A 23 -1.34 24.88 20.02
C ASN A 23 -2.16 24.20 18.91
N ILE A 24 -1.90 22.93 18.60
CA ILE A 24 -2.54 22.23 17.47
C ILE A 24 -3.78 21.43 17.91
N SER A 25 -3.90 21.03 19.18
CA SER A 25 -5.08 20.30 19.66
C SER A 25 -6.32 21.18 19.64
N GLY A 26 -7.20 20.94 18.69
CA GLY A 26 -8.48 21.65 18.51
C GLY A 26 -8.55 22.62 17.33
N MET A 27 -7.47 22.77 16.54
CA MET A 27 -7.49 23.54 15.28
C MET A 27 -7.91 22.64 14.13
N ASN A 28 -8.68 23.19 13.19
CA ASN A 28 -8.91 22.51 11.92
C ASN A 28 -7.63 22.48 11.06
N THR A 29 -7.57 21.60 10.07
CA THR A 29 -6.35 21.41 9.26
C THR A 29 -6.01 22.60 8.39
N THR A 30 -6.99 23.41 7.97
CA THR A 30 -6.75 24.66 7.25
C THR A 30 -5.99 25.66 8.11
N ASP A 31 -6.42 25.89 9.36
CA ASP A 31 -5.72 26.79 10.29
C ASP A 31 -4.28 26.33 10.56
N GLN A 32 -4.04 25.02 10.53
CA GLN A 32 -2.69 24.46 10.68
C GLN A 32 -1.79 24.82 9.48
N VAL A 33 -2.31 24.74 8.24
CA VAL A 33 -1.59 25.16 7.03
C VAL A 33 -1.35 26.66 7.04
N GLU A 34 -2.34 27.49 7.43
CA GLU A 34 -2.19 28.94 7.55
C GLU A 34 -1.09 29.33 8.55
N LYS A 35 -0.93 28.57 9.64
CA LYS A 35 0.20 28.77 10.58
C LYS A 35 1.55 28.45 9.96
N ILE A 36 1.63 27.40 9.14
CA ILE A 36 2.84 27.12 8.37
C ILE A 36 3.17 28.29 7.45
N LEU A 37 2.19 28.83 6.74
CA LEU A 37 2.38 29.98 5.85
C LEU A 37 2.81 31.26 6.59
N ALA A 38 2.46 31.40 7.85
CA ALA A 38 2.86 32.53 8.71
C ALA A 38 4.27 32.36 9.31
N ASP A 39 4.94 31.20 9.17
CA ASP A 39 6.28 30.98 9.68
C ASP A 39 7.33 31.66 8.79
N THR A 40 7.90 32.73 9.28
CA THR A 40 8.93 33.54 8.58
C THR A 40 10.29 32.83 8.46
N ASN A 41 10.52 31.70 9.15
CA ASN A 41 11.75 30.93 9.04
C ASN A 41 11.67 29.88 7.91
N LEU A 42 10.50 29.66 7.34
CA LEU A 42 10.31 28.71 6.25
C LEU A 42 10.91 29.27 4.96
N SER A 43 11.55 28.42 4.15
CA SER A 43 12.06 28.84 2.83
C SER A 43 10.92 29.28 1.92
N THR A 44 11.22 30.19 0.98
CA THR A 44 10.22 30.67 0.01
C THR A 44 9.63 29.51 -0.80
N GLU A 45 10.43 28.52 -1.17
CA GLU A 45 9.97 27.33 -1.87
C GLU A 45 8.93 26.55 -1.07
N LEU A 46 9.20 26.27 0.21
CA LEU A 46 8.24 25.58 1.07
C LEU A 46 6.97 26.41 1.30
N GLN A 47 7.10 27.73 1.42
CA GLN A 47 5.91 28.62 1.50
C GLN A 47 5.08 28.53 0.21
N ASN A 48 5.71 28.56 -0.97
CA ASN A 48 5.02 28.44 -2.25
C ASN A 48 4.32 27.08 -2.41
N ILE A 49 4.98 25.98 -2.01
CA ILE A 49 4.39 24.64 -2.03
C ILE A 49 3.19 24.57 -1.10
N ALA A 50 3.30 25.07 0.14
CA ALA A 50 2.19 25.08 1.09
C ALA A 50 1.00 25.92 0.57
N HIS A 51 1.27 27.05 -0.08
CA HIS A 51 0.25 27.88 -0.72
C HIS A 51 -0.47 27.12 -1.84
N LYS A 52 0.26 26.45 -2.73
CA LYS A 52 -0.32 25.61 -3.79
C LYS A 52 -1.21 24.51 -3.20
N VAL A 53 -0.71 23.79 -2.20
CA VAL A 53 -1.47 22.71 -1.54
C VAL A 53 -2.75 23.23 -0.90
N LEU A 54 -2.70 24.38 -0.22
CA LEU A 54 -3.88 25.00 0.39
C LEU A 54 -4.97 25.33 -0.64
N HIS A 55 -4.58 25.74 -1.85
CA HIS A 55 -5.49 26.12 -2.92
C HIS A 55 -5.83 24.98 -3.89
N GLY A 56 -5.36 23.77 -3.62
CA GLY A 56 -5.58 22.60 -4.48
C GLY A 56 -4.84 22.66 -5.82
N GLU A 57 -3.76 23.44 -5.88
CA GLU A 57 -2.91 23.55 -7.05
C GLU A 57 -1.87 22.43 -7.08
N ARG A 58 -1.61 21.91 -8.27
CA ARG A 58 -0.66 20.83 -8.50
C ARG A 58 0.77 21.31 -8.29
N ILE A 59 1.57 20.57 -7.50
CA ILE A 59 3.01 20.80 -7.39
C ILE A 59 3.78 20.16 -8.56
N SER A 60 4.89 20.79 -8.93
CA SER A 60 5.75 20.35 -10.03
C SER A 60 6.67 19.20 -9.63
N PHE A 61 7.35 18.62 -10.63
CA PHE A 61 8.39 17.62 -10.41
C PHE A 61 9.49 18.12 -9.47
N ASP A 62 10.03 19.32 -9.74
CA ASP A 62 11.11 19.90 -8.94
C ASP A 62 10.66 20.20 -7.51
N GLU A 63 9.43 20.65 -7.31
CA GLU A 63 8.84 20.85 -5.99
C GLU A 63 8.66 19.51 -5.24
N GLY A 64 8.29 18.44 -5.94
CA GLY A 64 8.25 17.08 -5.37
C GLY A 64 9.62 16.61 -4.88
N VAL A 65 10.67 16.82 -5.68
CA VAL A 65 12.06 16.52 -5.27
C VAL A 65 12.49 17.39 -4.10
N TYR A 66 12.16 18.69 -4.14
CA TYR A 66 12.49 19.65 -3.10
C TYR A 66 11.89 19.27 -1.74
N LEU A 67 10.65 18.74 -1.73
CA LEU A 67 10.03 18.23 -0.51
C LEU A 67 10.81 17.09 0.13
N TYR A 68 11.32 16.14 -0.67
CA TYR A 68 12.14 15.05 -0.14
C TYR A 68 13.45 15.53 0.46
N GLU A 69 14.09 16.53 -0.15
CA GLU A 69 15.42 17.00 0.22
C GLU A 69 15.42 18.01 1.38
N HIS A 70 14.36 18.82 1.51
CA HIS A 70 14.38 19.99 2.37
C HIS A 70 13.23 20.09 3.38
N ALA A 71 12.14 19.35 3.19
CA ALA A 71 10.99 19.51 4.07
C ALA A 71 11.13 18.71 5.38
N GLU A 72 10.86 19.37 6.49
CA GLU A 72 10.78 18.75 7.81
C GLU A 72 9.53 17.84 7.91
N LEU A 73 9.62 16.76 8.68
CA LEU A 73 8.53 15.79 8.81
C LEU A 73 7.24 16.42 9.34
N GLY A 74 7.34 17.36 10.27
CA GLY A 74 6.18 18.09 10.82
C GLY A 74 5.44 18.91 9.75
N TYR A 75 6.19 19.62 8.89
CA TYR A 75 5.63 20.34 7.74
C TYR A 75 4.90 19.38 6.79
N LEU A 76 5.55 18.29 6.41
CA LEU A 76 4.95 17.28 5.53
C LEU A 76 3.68 16.68 6.12
N GLY A 77 3.69 16.36 7.42
CA GLY A 77 2.53 15.79 8.11
C GLY A 77 1.31 16.72 8.07
N VAL A 78 1.51 18.02 8.33
CA VAL A 78 0.41 19.00 8.29
C VAL A 78 -0.19 19.10 6.88
N LEU A 79 0.63 19.26 5.84
CA LEU A 79 0.13 19.37 4.46
C LEU A 79 -0.54 18.07 3.97
N ALA A 80 0.09 16.93 4.23
CA ALA A 80 -0.47 15.65 3.82
C ALA A 80 -1.79 15.34 4.54
N ASN A 81 -1.88 15.65 5.83
CA ASN A 81 -3.11 15.48 6.59
C ASN A 81 -4.22 16.43 6.10
N PHE A 82 -3.87 17.68 5.77
CA PHE A 82 -4.81 18.62 5.16
C PHE A 82 -5.40 18.04 3.85
N VAL A 83 -4.56 17.60 2.90
CA VAL A 83 -5.02 17.01 1.63
C VAL A 83 -5.88 15.77 1.88
N ARG A 84 -5.48 14.91 2.81
CA ARG A 84 -6.22 13.71 3.18
C ARG A 84 -7.61 14.05 3.74
N GLU A 85 -7.71 15.05 4.63
CA GLU A 85 -8.99 15.44 5.24
C GLU A 85 -9.91 16.16 4.24
N GLN A 86 -9.37 16.90 3.27
CA GLN A 86 -10.17 17.45 2.18
C GLN A 86 -10.82 16.36 1.33
N LYS A 87 -10.15 15.22 1.12
CA LYS A 87 -10.67 14.10 0.32
C LYS A 87 -11.61 13.18 1.12
N HIS A 88 -11.30 12.87 2.37
CA HIS A 88 -11.92 11.76 3.12
C HIS A 88 -12.49 12.16 4.49
N GLY A 89 -12.31 13.41 4.90
CA GLY A 89 -12.65 13.82 6.28
C GLY A 89 -11.82 13.03 7.27
N ASP A 90 -12.44 12.47 8.28
CA ASP A 90 -11.81 11.62 9.30
C ASP A 90 -11.92 10.10 9.03
N LYS A 91 -12.44 9.70 7.86
CA LYS A 91 -12.59 8.29 7.47
C LYS A 91 -11.25 7.64 7.17
N THR A 92 -11.08 6.42 7.63
CA THR A 92 -9.98 5.53 7.27
C THR A 92 -10.54 4.18 6.87
N TYR A 93 -10.08 3.70 5.72
CA TYR A 93 -10.62 2.53 5.06
C TYR A 93 -9.78 1.28 5.33
N PHE A 94 -10.44 0.12 5.32
CA PHE A 94 -9.82 -1.20 5.27
C PHE A 94 -10.76 -2.17 4.57
N ASN A 95 -10.24 -3.31 4.08
CA ASN A 95 -11.08 -4.36 3.51
C ASN A 95 -10.82 -5.71 4.16
N ARG A 96 -11.74 -6.64 3.98
CA ARG A 96 -11.54 -8.05 4.34
C ARG A 96 -11.23 -8.84 3.08
N ASN A 97 -10.00 -9.31 2.99
CA ASN A 97 -9.50 -10.08 1.86
C ASN A 97 -8.66 -11.25 2.34
N PHE A 98 -8.34 -12.15 1.44
CA PHE A 98 -7.34 -13.19 1.65
C PHE A 98 -6.45 -13.31 0.41
N HIS A 99 -5.26 -13.88 0.61
CA HIS A 99 -4.30 -14.08 -0.45
C HIS A 99 -4.34 -15.52 -0.96
N LEU A 100 -4.15 -15.65 -2.27
CA LEU A 100 -3.88 -16.91 -2.93
C LEU A 100 -2.59 -16.75 -3.70
N GLU A 101 -1.56 -17.51 -3.31
CA GLU A 101 -0.22 -17.49 -3.91
C GLU A 101 -0.03 -18.77 -4.73
N PRO A 102 -0.31 -18.77 -6.05
CA PRO A 102 -0.29 -19.96 -6.89
C PRO A 102 1.07 -20.67 -6.87
N THR A 103 2.15 -19.90 -6.84
CA THR A 103 3.52 -20.42 -6.87
C THR A 103 4.51 -19.36 -6.43
N ASN A 104 5.63 -19.78 -5.84
CA ASN A 104 6.82 -18.93 -5.72
C ASN A 104 7.92 -19.28 -6.73
N LEU A 105 7.69 -20.24 -7.62
CA LEU A 105 8.60 -20.53 -8.74
C LEU A 105 8.48 -19.42 -9.78
N CYS A 106 9.62 -18.86 -10.20
CA CYS A 106 9.64 -17.69 -11.08
C CYS A 106 10.72 -17.81 -12.15
N VAL A 107 10.40 -17.32 -13.36
CA VAL A 107 11.38 -17.19 -14.45
C VAL A 107 12.32 -15.99 -14.26
N TYR A 108 11.94 -15.03 -13.40
CA TYR A 108 12.68 -13.80 -13.16
C TYR A 108 13.57 -13.89 -11.93
N ASP A 109 14.80 -13.35 -12.05
CA ASP A 109 15.79 -13.28 -10.97
C ASP A 109 15.90 -11.84 -10.46
N CYS A 110 14.83 -11.36 -9.79
CA CYS A 110 14.82 -10.02 -9.23
C CYS A 110 15.67 -9.96 -7.96
N LYS A 111 16.66 -9.07 -7.92
CA LYS A 111 17.64 -9.01 -6.83
C LYS A 111 17.04 -8.69 -5.46
N PHE A 112 15.95 -7.93 -5.43
CA PHE A 112 15.24 -7.55 -4.19
C PHE A 112 14.24 -8.61 -3.70
N CYS A 113 13.95 -9.65 -4.50
CA CYS A 113 12.87 -10.58 -4.21
C CYS A 113 13.35 -11.74 -3.30
N SER A 114 12.85 -11.75 -2.09
CA SER A 114 13.09 -12.85 -1.12
C SER A 114 12.14 -14.04 -1.30
N TYR A 115 11.04 -13.82 -1.99
CA TYR A 115 9.95 -14.78 -2.16
C TYR A 115 10.22 -15.81 -3.26
N SER A 116 10.73 -15.36 -4.42
CA SER A 116 10.84 -16.21 -5.60
C SER A 116 11.93 -17.30 -5.45
N ARG A 117 11.64 -18.43 -6.09
CA ARG A 117 12.62 -19.51 -6.35
C ARG A 117 12.74 -19.68 -7.86
N LEU A 118 13.95 -19.66 -8.38
CA LEU A 118 14.18 -19.92 -9.81
C LEU A 118 13.76 -21.34 -10.19
N LEU A 119 13.38 -21.56 -11.45
CA LEU A 119 12.93 -22.88 -11.92
C LEU A 119 13.94 -24.03 -11.66
N LYS A 120 15.24 -23.71 -11.58
CA LYS A 120 16.30 -24.67 -11.20
C LYS A 120 16.28 -25.03 -9.71
N GLN A 121 15.59 -24.25 -8.89
CA GLN A 121 15.42 -24.42 -7.42
C GLN A 121 14.04 -24.96 -7.07
N LYS A 122 13.40 -25.69 -7.97
CA LYS A 122 12.01 -26.16 -7.81
C LYS A 122 11.75 -26.95 -6.52
N GLU A 123 12.74 -27.62 -5.98
CA GLU A 123 12.63 -28.39 -4.72
C GLU A 123 12.48 -27.49 -3.49
N GLU A 124 12.85 -26.23 -3.59
CA GLU A 124 12.73 -25.20 -2.54
C GLU A 124 11.44 -24.37 -2.66
N GLY A 125 10.67 -24.60 -3.71
CA GLY A 125 9.48 -23.84 -4.04
C GLY A 125 8.20 -24.68 -4.06
N TRP A 126 7.10 -24.02 -4.39
CA TRP A 126 5.79 -24.68 -4.58
C TRP A 126 5.12 -24.23 -5.87
N ALA A 127 4.22 -25.07 -6.36
CA ALA A 127 3.27 -24.74 -7.41
C ALA A 127 1.96 -25.48 -7.08
N LEU A 128 0.89 -24.73 -6.87
CA LEU A 128 -0.41 -25.28 -6.48
C LEU A 128 -1.15 -25.82 -7.70
N THR A 129 -1.85 -26.94 -7.54
CA THR A 129 -2.80 -27.40 -8.55
C THR A 129 -4.06 -26.51 -8.57
N MET A 130 -4.84 -26.60 -9.63
CA MET A 130 -6.15 -25.92 -9.71
C MET A 130 -7.05 -26.28 -8.53
N GLU A 131 -7.09 -27.56 -8.15
CA GLU A 131 -7.86 -28.07 -7.04
C GLU A 131 -7.41 -27.45 -5.71
N GLN A 132 -6.11 -27.41 -5.44
CA GLN A 132 -5.56 -26.78 -4.24
C GLN A 132 -5.89 -25.28 -4.15
N MET A 133 -5.85 -24.57 -5.28
CA MET A 133 -6.23 -23.15 -5.32
C MET A 133 -7.72 -22.95 -5.00
N LEU A 134 -8.58 -23.76 -5.57
CA LEU A 134 -10.02 -23.71 -5.29
C LEU A 134 -10.34 -24.13 -3.84
N ASP A 135 -9.58 -25.05 -3.28
CA ASP A 135 -9.76 -25.45 -1.88
C ASP A 135 -9.35 -24.32 -0.91
N ILE A 136 -8.37 -23.47 -1.28
CA ILE A 136 -8.08 -22.25 -0.53
C ILE A 136 -9.30 -21.30 -0.57
N VAL A 137 -9.89 -21.07 -1.74
CA VAL A 137 -11.09 -20.22 -1.87
C VAL A 137 -12.24 -20.74 -1.00
N LYS A 138 -12.50 -22.04 -1.04
CA LYS A 138 -13.57 -22.71 -0.26
C LYS A 138 -13.39 -22.57 1.26
N LYS A 139 -12.15 -22.43 1.77
CA LYS A 139 -11.93 -22.19 3.21
C LYS A 139 -12.61 -20.94 3.74
N TYR A 140 -12.89 -19.99 2.86
CA TYR A 140 -13.56 -18.74 3.20
C TYR A 140 -15.05 -18.75 2.84
N ASP A 141 -15.65 -19.91 2.58
CA ASP A 141 -17.09 -20.03 2.39
C ASP A 141 -17.83 -19.68 3.68
N GLY A 142 -18.77 -18.73 3.57
CA GLY A 142 -19.49 -18.21 4.73
C GLY A 142 -18.76 -17.09 5.49
N GLU A 143 -17.47 -16.85 5.20
CA GLU A 143 -16.76 -15.70 5.75
C GLU A 143 -17.07 -14.43 4.94
N PRO A 144 -17.20 -13.28 5.61
CA PRO A 144 -17.59 -12.04 4.95
C PRO A 144 -16.38 -11.35 4.26
N VAL A 145 -15.65 -12.11 3.47
CA VAL A 145 -14.55 -11.60 2.64
C VAL A 145 -15.08 -11.02 1.34
N THR A 146 -14.54 -9.89 0.93
CA THR A 146 -14.96 -9.18 -0.29
C THR A 146 -14.05 -9.43 -1.48
N GLU A 147 -12.80 -9.89 -1.25
CA GLU A 147 -11.77 -9.96 -2.28
C GLU A 147 -10.85 -11.17 -2.09
N VAL A 148 -10.51 -11.84 -3.19
CA VAL A 148 -9.33 -12.71 -3.27
C VAL A 148 -8.23 -11.99 -4.03
N HIS A 149 -7.03 -11.89 -3.41
CA HIS A 149 -5.85 -11.31 -4.01
C HIS A 149 -4.90 -12.41 -4.49
N ILE A 150 -4.73 -12.56 -5.81
CA ILE A 150 -3.97 -13.66 -6.43
C ILE A 150 -2.70 -13.09 -7.04
N VAL A 151 -1.54 -13.38 -6.46
CA VAL A 151 -0.23 -12.99 -6.97
C VAL A 151 0.80 -14.07 -6.66
N GLY A 152 1.86 -14.14 -7.46
CA GLY A 152 2.90 -15.13 -7.22
C GLY A 152 4.13 -14.99 -8.10
N GLY A 153 4.88 -16.06 -8.21
CA GLY A 153 5.94 -16.17 -9.20
C GLY A 153 5.41 -16.40 -10.61
N VAL A 154 6.22 -16.10 -11.61
CA VAL A 154 5.88 -16.33 -13.01
C VAL A 154 6.30 -17.72 -13.42
N LEU A 155 5.36 -18.64 -13.48
CA LEU A 155 5.57 -20.03 -13.84
C LEU A 155 5.08 -20.31 -15.28
N PRO A 156 5.91 -20.83 -16.19
CA PRO A 156 5.53 -21.02 -17.57
C PRO A 156 4.29 -21.89 -17.82
N GLN A 157 3.97 -22.80 -16.91
CA GLN A 157 2.79 -23.66 -17.02
C GLN A 157 1.48 -22.91 -16.75
N TYR A 158 1.53 -21.80 -16.01
CA TYR A 158 0.35 -20.99 -15.70
C TYR A 158 0.21 -19.92 -16.80
N ASP A 159 -0.42 -20.29 -17.88
CA ASP A 159 -0.63 -19.45 -19.03
C ASP A 159 -2.03 -18.78 -19.03
N VAL A 160 -2.38 -18.12 -20.14
CA VAL A 160 -3.67 -17.46 -20.31
C VAL A 160 -4.85 -18.42 -20.07
N ALA A 161 -4.77 -19.64 -20.62
CA ALA A 161 -5.84 -20.62 -20.48
C ALA A 161 -5.99 -21.09 -19.01
N PHE A 162 -4.88 -21.30 -18.32
CA PHE A 162 -4.87 -21.68 -16.92
C PHE A 162 -5.54 -20.62 -16.03
N TYR A 163 -5.13 -19.37 -16.14
CA TYR A 163 -5.70 -18.30 -15.31
C TYR A 163 -7.15 -17.97 -15.70
N SER A 164 -7.51 -18.06 -16.97
CA SER A 164 -8.92 -17.94 -17.41
C SER A 164 -9.80 -19.01 -16.75
N ALA A 165 -9.33 -20.26 -16.73
CA ALA A 165 -10.05 -21.34 -16.06
C ALA A 165 -10.17 -21.13 -14.55
N LEU A 166 -9.09 -20.65 -13.88
CA LEU A 166 -9.10 -20.35 -12.46
C LEU A 166 -10.11 -19.25 -12.11
N PHE A 167 -10.08 -18.12 -12.81
CA PHE A 167 -11.01 -17.01 -12.55
C PHE A 167 -12.45 -17.42 -12.79
N THR A 168 -12.73 -18.14 -13.88
CA THR A 168 -14.05 -18.66 -14.18
C THR A 168 -14.53 -19.61 -13.07
N ALA A 169 -13.70 -20.52 -12.60
CA ALA A 169 -14.05 -21.46 -11.53
C ALA A 169 -14.31 -20.74 -10.20
N ILE A 170 -13.52 -19.72 -9.85
CA ILE A 170 -13.75 -18.89 -8.66
C ILE A 170 -15.10 -18.19 -8.79
N LYS A 171 -15.40 -17.53 -9.91
CA LYS A 171 -16.66 -16.81 -10.12
C LYS A 171 -17.88 -17.74 -10.19
N GLN A 172 -17.71 -18.98 -10.63
CA GLN A 172 -18.77 -20.00 -10.56
C GLN A 172 -19.07 -20.45 -9.13
N HIS A 173 -18.03 -20.56 -8.29
CA HIS A 173 -18.18 -20.97 -6.89
C HIS A 173 -18.63 -19.81 -5.99
N ARG A 174 -18.00 -18.63 -6.12
CA ARG A 174 -18.24 -17.41 -5.34
C ARG A 174 -18.46 -16.21 -6.29
N PRO A 175 -19.68 -16.05 -6.84
CA PRO A 175 -20.01 -14.94 -7.75
C PRO A 175 -19.83 -13.56 -7.11
N ASP A 176 -20.00 -13.49 -5.79
CA ASP A 176 -19.86 -12.30 -4.95
C ASP A 176 -18.42 -11.89 -4.70
N LEU A 177 -17.46 -12.81 -4.77
CA LEU A 177 -16.07 -12.57 -4.44
C LEU A 177 -15.35 -11.82 -5.57
N HIS A 178 -14.79 -10.65 -5.26
CA HIS A 178 -14.02 -9.87 -6.22
C HIS A 178 -12.66 -10.52 -6.50
N VAL A 179 -12.37 -10.79 -7.77
CA VAL A 179 -11.11 -11.38 -8.21
C VAL A 179 -10.13 -10.27 -8.58
N LYS A 180 -9.17 -9.99 -7.69
CA LYS A 180 -8.01 -9.15 -7.94
C LYS A 180 -6.80 -10.02 -8.19
N ALA A 181 -6.26 -10.02 -9.41
CA ALA A 181 -5.26 -11.02 -9.73
C ALA A 181 -4.16 -10.49 -10.65
N LEU A 182 -2.98 -11.09 -10.52
CA LEU A 182 -1.79 -10.98 -11.32
C LEU A 182 -1.27 -9.54 -11.49
N THR A 183 0.03 -9.40 -11.47
CA THR A 183 0.69 -8.13 -11.74
C THR A 183 0.88 -7.92 -13.25
N PRO A 184 1.11 -6.70 -13.73
CA PRO A 184 1.50 -6.47 -15.13
C PRO A 184 2.71 -7.27 -15.60
N VAL A 185 3.60 -7.65 -14.69
CA VAL A 185 4.75 -8.51 -15.00
C VAL A 185 4.30 -9.92 -15.43
N GLU A 186 3.34 -10.49 -14.70
CA GLU A 186 2.75 -11.79 -15.03
C GLU A 186 1.98 -11.69 -16.33
N TYR A 187 1.14 -10.66 -16.51
CA TYR A 187 0.41 -10.43 -17.76
C TYR A 187 1.33 -10.23 -18.96
N HIS A 188 2.40 -9.43 -18.82
CA HIS A 188 3.38 -9.28 -19.89
C HIS A 188 3.94 -10.63 -20.33
N TYR A 189 4.32 -11.49 -19.38
CA TYR A 189 4.89 -12.80 -19.67
C TYR A 189 3.91 -13.71 -20.39
N ILE A 190 2.68 -13.89 -19.85
CA ILE A 190 1.71 -14.84 -20.40
C ILE A 190 1.19 -14.38 -21.76
N PHE A 191 0.98 -13.08 -21.98
CA PHE A 191 0.53 -12.55 -23.27
C PHE A 191 1.62 -12.65 -24.34
N LYS A 192 2.87 -12.31 -23.98
CA LYS A 192 4.03 -12.51 -24.87
C LYS A 192 4.19 -13.97 -25.28
N LYS A 193 4.06 -14.90 -24.34
CA LYS A 193 4.11 -16.35 -24.59
C LYS A 193 2.96 -16.81 -25.51
N ALA A 194 1.76 -16.29 -25.29
CA ALA A 194 0.57 -16.57 -26.11
C ALA A 194 0.59 -15.85 -27.46
N LYS A 195 1.54 -14.93 -27.70
CA LYS A 195 1.65 -14.08 -28.90
C LYS A 195 0.39 -13.24 -29.16
N ILE A 196 -0.20 -12.69 -28.09
CA ILE A 196 -1.33 -11.76 -28.14
C ILE A 196 -0.90 -10.39 -27.61
N ASP A 197 -1.55 -9.33 -28.07
CA ASP A 197 -1.36 -7.98 -27.57
C ASP A 197 -2.06 -7.77 -26.21
N TYR A 198 -1.72 -6.67 -25.54
CA TYR A 198 -2.27 -6.36 -24.22
C TYR A 198 -3.79 -6.14 -24.24
N ALA A 199 -4.32 -5.46 -25.28
CA ALA A 199 -5.76 -5.20 -25.41
C ALA A 199 -6.56 -6.51 -25.50
N THR A 200 -6.11 -7.43 -26.36
CA THR A 200 -6.71 -8.77 -26.48
C THR A 200 -6.57 -9.56 -25.19
N GLY A 201 -5.38 -9.57 -24.60
CA GLY A 201 -5.10 -10.29 -23.35
C GLY A 201 -5.97 -9.81 -22.18
N MET A 202 -6.04 -8.49 -21.95
CA MET A 202 -6.84 -7.91 -20.88
C MET A 202 -8.34 -8.18 -21.07
N ARG A 203 -8.85 -8.12 -22.31
CA ARG A 203 -10.23 -8.46 -22.60
C ARG A 203 -10.55 -9.92 -22.25
N LEU A 204 -9.68 -10.87 -22.66
CA LEU A 204 -9.85 -12.29 -22.30
C LEU A 204 -9.86 -12.51 -20.79
N MET A 205 -8.99 -11.84 -20.03
CA MET A 205 -8.96 -11.94 -18.57
C MET A 205 -10.24 -11.40 -17.94
N LYS A 206 -10.75 -10.24 -18.42
CA LYS A 206 -12.03 -9.68 -17.98
C LYS A 206 -13.19 -10.64 -18.25
N GLU A 207 -13.27 -11.20 -19.47
CA GLU A 207 -14.29 -12.16 -19.84
C GLU A 207 -14.25 -13.44 -19.00
N ALA A 208 -13.08 -13.83 -18.52
CA ALA A 208 -12.88 -14.97 -17.61
C ALA A 208 -13.26 -14.69 -16.15
N GLY A 209 -13.50 -13.44 -15.77
CA GLY A 209 -13.92 -13.07 -14.42
C GLY A 209 -12.90 -12.29 -13.61
N LEU A 210 -11.81 -11.81 -14.22
CA LEU A 210 -10.93 -10.82 -13.59
C LEU A 210 -11.67 -9.49 -13.41
N GLU A 211 -11.58 -8.89 -12.19
CA GLU A 211 -12.31 -7.65 -11.88
C GLU A 211 -11.40 -6.47 -11.54
N SER A 212 -10.19 -6.73 -11.03
CA SER A 212 -9.14 -5.70 -10.88
C SER A 212 -7.75 -6.30 -10.92
N ILE A 213 -6.74 -5.45 -11.15
CA ILE A 213 -5.34 -5.85 -11.10
C ILE A 213 -4.59 -5.10 -10.02
N PRO A 214 -3.74 -5.79 -9.23
CA PRO A 214 -2.87 -5.14 -8.26
C PRO A 214 -1.73 -4.40 -8.93
N GLY A 215 -1.13 -3.47 -8.23
CA GLY A 215 -0.04 -2.63 -8.75
C GLY A 215 1.36 -3.25 -8.67
N GLY A 216 1.51 -4.47 -8.19
CA GLY A 216 2.82 -5.10 -8.00
C GLY A 216 3.67 -5.17 -9.28
N GLY A 217 4.98 -5.33 -9.12
CA GLY A 217 5.91 -5.38 -10.24
C GLY A 217 6.31 -4.02 -10.84
N ALA A 218 5.74 -2.92 -10.33
CA ALA A 218 6.12 -1.57 -10.73
C ALA A 218 7.55 -1.21 -10.32
N GLU A 219 7.92 -1.51 -9.11
CA GLU A 219 9.20 -1.22 -8.45
C GLU A 219 9.54 0.27 -8.54
N ILE A 220 10.55 0.64 -9.33
CA ILE A 220 10.85 1.99 -9.85
C ILE A 220 10.85 1.89 -11.38
N PHE A 221 10.19 2.82 -12.07
CA PHE A 221 10.05 2.76 -13.54
C PHE A 221 11.33 3.16 -14.26
N HIS A 222 12.12 4.07 -13.69
CA HIS A 222 13.30 4.60 -14.35
C HIS A 222 14.34 3.50 -14.62
N PRO A 223 14.86 3.38 -15.89
CA PRO A 223 15.76 2.29 -16.27
C PRO A 223 17.06 2.25 -15.45
N GLU A 224 17.60 3.41 -15.02
CA GLU A 224 18.79 3.47 -14.18
C GLU A 224 18.70 2.61 -12.93
N VAL A 225 17.51 2.49 -12.34
CA VAL A 225 17.26 1.66 -11.16
C VAL A 225 16.72 0.28 -11.57
N ARG A 226 15.71 0.26 -12.45
CA ARG A 226 15.00 -0.95 -12.82
C ARG A 226 15.92 -2.01 -13.42
N ASP A 227 16.84 -1.61 -14.30
CA ASP A 227 17.80 -2.52 -14.94
C ASP A 227 18.82 -3.12 -13.95
N GLN A 228 19.05 -2.45 -12.83
CA GLN A 228 19.93 -2.97 -11.78
C GLN A 228 19.26 -4.02 -10.90
N ILE A 229 17.95 -3.88 -10.65
CA ILE A 229 17.24 -4.71 -9.65
C ILE A 229 16.34 -5.78 -10.28
N ALA A 230 15.84 -5.57 -11.51
CA ALA A 230 14.83 -6.40 -12.15
C ALA A 230 14.91 -6.35 -13.69
N LYS A 231 16.11 -6.44 -14.27
CA LYS A 231 16.39 -6.23 -15.70
C LYS A 231 15.51 -7.03 -16.67
N ASP A 232 15.20 -8.27 -16.30
CA ASP A 232 14.48 -9.19 -17.20
C ASP A 232 12.96 -9.04 -17.17
N LYS A 233 12.43 -8.22 -16.25
CA LYS A 233 11.00 -7.91 -16.15
C LYS A 233 10.54 -6.98 -17.29
N CYS A 234 9.22 -6.84 -17.43
CA CYS A 234 8.66 -5.79 -18.29
C CYS A 234 9.17 -4.39 -17.91
N THR A 235 9.33 -3.51 -18.90
CA THR A 235 9.75 -2.12 -18.65
C THR A 235 8.65 -1.33 -17.91
N GLY A 236 8.99 -0.13 -17.43
CA GLY A 236 8.00 0.79 -16.84
C GLY A 236 6.88 1.13 -17.82
N GLU A 237 7.23 1.39 -19.09
CA GLU A 237 6.28 1.70 -20.14
C GLU A 237 5.33 0.51 -20.44
N GLN A 238 5.86 -0.72 -20.45
CA GLN A 238 5.04 -1.92 -20.64
C GLN A 238 4.09 -2.15 -19.47
N TRP A 239 4.55 -1.88 -18.24
CA TRP A 239 3.71 -1.94 -17.03
C TRP A 239 2.55 -0.94 -17.13
N LEU A 240 2.84 0.33 -17.47
CA LEU A 240 1.85 1.38 -17.66
C LEU A 240 0.88 1.06 -18.79
N ALA A 241 1.37 0.53 -19.92
CA ALA A 241 0.54 0.16 -21.06
C ALA A 241 -0.48 -0.94 -20.72
N ILE A 242 -0.12 -1.93 -19.89
CA ILE A 242 -1.06 -2.98 -19.44
C ILE A 242 -2.18 -2.37 -18.57
N HIS A 243 -1.84 -1.45 -17.67
CA HIS A 243 -2.86 -0.73 -16.89
C HIS A 243 -3.74 0.14 -17.77
N GLU A 244 -3.16 0.82 -18.75
CA GLU A 244 -3.92 1.65 -19.69
C GLU A 244 -4.94 0.82 -20.47
N GLU A 245 -4.56 -0.36 -21.01
CA GLU A 245 -5.50 -1.24 -21.69
C GLU A 245 -6.59 -1.78 -20.75
N TRP A 246 -6.24 -2.07 -19.49
CA TRP A 246 -7.22 -2.46 -18.46
C TRP A 246 -8.21 -1.33 -18.17
N HIS A 247 -7.73 -0.10 -18.02
CA HIS A 247 -8.57 1.08 -17.79
C HIS A 247 -9.48 1.40 -18.99
N LYS A 248 -9.03 1.20 -20.24
CA LYS A 248 -9.87 1.35 -21.44
C LYS A 248 -11.09 0.41 -21.46
N LEU A 249 -11.01 -0.71 -20.75
CA LEU A 249 -12.15 -1.60 -20.56
C LEU A 249 -13.13 -1.12 -19.47
N GLY A 250 -12.93 0.06 -18.89
CA GLY A 250 -13.71 0.62 -17.78
C GLY A 250 -13.40 -0.01 -16.43
N MET A 251 -12.29 -0.73 -16.31
CA MET A 251 -11.92 -1.47 -15.11
C MET A 251 -10.95 -0.68 -14.25
N ARG A 252 -10.87 -1.05 -12.95
CA ARG A 252 -10.03 -0.36 -11.96
C ARG A 252 -8.78 -1.17 -11.61
N SER A 253 -7.76 -0.47 -11.12
CA SER A 253 -6.52 -1.08 -10.65
C SER A 253 -5.86 -0.29 -9.54
N ASN A 254 -4.80 -0.85 -8.95
CA ASN A 254 -3.93 -0.17 -7.99
C ASN A 254 -2.58 0.14 -8.62
N ALA A 255 -1.86 1.10 -8.04
CA ALA A 255 -0.47 1.41 -8.38
C ALA A 255 0.42 1.20 -7.15
N THR A 256 1.66 0.78 -7.38
CA THR A 256 2.65 0.61 -6.31
C THR A 256 3.97 1.27 -6.67
N MET A 257 4.82 1.50 -5.68
CA MET A 257 6.22 1.87 -5.83
C MET A 257 7.03 1.11 -4.78
N LEU A 258 8.12 0.46 -5.15
CA LEU A 258 9.08 -0.10 -4.18
C LEU A 258 10.12 0.95 -3.85
N TYR A 259 10.18 1.40 -2.60
CA TYR A 259 11.10 2.46 -2.16
C TYR A 259 12.05 2.00 -1.06
N GLY A 260 13.13 2.76 -0.87
CA GLY A 260 14.07 2.56 0.24
C GLY A 260 15.18 1.57 -0.08
N HIS A 261 15.59 1.47 -1.36
CA HIS A 261 16.70 0.62 -1.77
C HIS A 261 17.86 1.44 -2.38
N ILE A 262 18.04 1.42 -3.74
CA ILE A 262 19.15 2.13 -4.42
C ILE A 262 18.69 3.36 -5.20
N GLU A 263 17.40 3.62 -5.21
CA GLU A 263 16.82 4.78 -5.88
C GLU A 263 17.18 6.08 -5.15
N LYS A 264 17.18 7.18 -5.91
CA LYS A 264 17.25 8.55 -5.39
C LYS A 264 15.84 9.14 -5.28
N PHE A 265 15.67 10.24 -4.56
CA PHE A 265 14.39 10.92 -4.39
C PHE A 265 13.74 11.29 -5.71
N TRP A 266 14.50 11.82 -6.66
CA TRP A 266 13.95 12.16 -7.98
C TRP A 266 13.43 10.94 -8.76
N HIS A 267 13.97 9.72 -8.52
CA HIS A 267 13.40 8.51 -9.12
C HIS A 267 12.02 8.18 -8.56
N ARG A 268 11.78 8.45 -7.28
CA ARG A 268 10.44 8.29 -6.68
C ARG A 268 9.45 9.29 -7.28
N VAL A 269 9.90 10.53 -7.49
CA VAL A 269 9.06 11.57 -8.12
C VAL A 269 8.79 11.24 -9.57
N ASP A 270 9.79 10.80 -10.37
CA ASP A 270 9.62 10.31 -11.76
C ASP A 270 8.59 9.18 -11.84
N HIS A 271 8.67 8.25 -10.89
CA HIS A 271 7.72 7.14 -10.81
C HIS A 271 6.28 7.63 -10.55
N MET A 272 6.11 8.51 -9.59
CA MET A 272 4.82 9.12 -9.27
C MET A 272 4.30 9.99 -10.41
N GLU A 273 5.17 10.74 -11.09
CA GLU A 273 4.78 11.57 -12.25
C GLU A 273 4.17 10.73 -13.38
N ARG A 274 4.84 9.65 -13.76
CA ARG A 274 4.34 8.74 -14.82
C ARG A 274 3.00 8.09 -14.43
N LEU A 275 2.80 7.77 -13.16
CA LEU A 275 1.50 7.28 -12.66
C LEU A 275 0.44 8.37 -12.71
N ARG A 276 0.79 9.61 -12.28
CA ARG A 276 -0.09 10.77 -12.29
C ARG A 276 -0.54 11.12 -13.70
N GLU A 277 0.38 11.08 -14.69
CA GLU A 277 0.06 11.28 -16.10
C GLU A 277 -0.89 10.20 -16.66
N LEU A 278 -0.69 8.93 -16.30
CA LEU A 278 -1.61 7.87 -16.73
C LEU A 278 -2.98 8.04 -16.06
N GLN A 279 -3.01 8.41 -14.79
CA GLN A 279 -4.26 8.69 -14.06
C GLN A 279 -5.02 9.88 -14.68
N ASP A 280 -4.34 10.94 -15.08
CA ASP A 280 -4.97 12.08 -15.78
C ASP A 280 -5.65 11.64 -17.08
N ARG A 281 -5.07 10.68 -17.81
CA ARG A 281 -5.64 10.17 -19.07
C ARG A 281 -6.78 9.18 -18.86
N THR A 282 -6.74 8.38 -17.80
CA THR A 282 -7.63 7.21 -17.70
C THR A 282 -8.55 7.24 -16.47
N GLY A 283 -8.16 7.90 -15.38
CA GLY A 283 -8.89 7.85 -14.11
C GLY A 283 -9.04 6.45 -13.52
N GLY A 284 -8.25 5.45 -13.97
CA GLY A 284 -8.47 4.04 -13.67
C GLY A 284 -7.83 3.54 -12.39
N PHE A 285 -6.81 4.21 -11.86
CA PHE A 285 -6.22 3.85 -10.58
C PHE A 285 -7.12 4.23 -9.41
N GLN A 286 -7.27 3.33 -8.45
CA GLN A 286 -8.02 3.55 -7.21
C GLN A 286 -7.12 4.03 -6.08
N THR A 287 -5.98 3.37 -5.91
CA THR A 287 -5.08 3.64 -4.79
C THR A 287 -3.63 3.54 -5.22
N PHE A 288 -2.78 4.34 -4.56
CA PHE A 288 -1.33 4.24 -4.62
C PHE A 288 -0.80 3.63 -3.34
N ILE A 289 0.10 2.66 -3.45
CA ILE A 289 0.64 1.87 -2.35
C ILE A 289 2.16 1.93 -2.38
N PRO A 290 2.81 2.82 -1.62
CA PRO A 290 4.25 2.77 -1.40
C PRO A 290 4.61 1.49 -0.63
N LEU A 291 5.49 0.66 -1.19
CA LEU A 291 5.96 -0.59 -0.62
C LEU A 291 7.41 -0.44 -0.17
N LYS A 292 7.68 -0.69 1.10
CA LYS A 292 9.02 -0.59 1.67
C LYS A 292 9.89 -1.76 1.20
N PHE A 293 11.11 -1.48 0.76
CA PHE A 293 12.11 -2.51 0.53
C PHE A 293 12.53 -3.19 1.84
N ARG A 294 12.55 -4.53 1.82
CA ARG A 294 13.05 -5.36 2.91
C ARG A 294 14.27 -6.13 2.42
N ASN A 295 15.33 -6.14 3.21
CA ASN A 295 16.65 -6.59 2.74
C ASN A 295 17.00 -8.04 3.11
N GLN A 296 16.16 -8.76 3.85
CA GLN A 296 16.51 -10.13 4.27
C GLN A 296 16.26 -11.14 3.16
N HIS A 297 17.14 -12.13 3.07
CA HIS A 297 17.02 -13.29 2.19
C HIS A 297 16.93 -12.96 0.68
N ASN A 298 17.56 -11.88 0.23
CA ASN A 298 17.65 -11.51 -1.18
C ASN A 298 19.06 -11.05 -1.57
N GLN A 299 19.28 -10.78 -2.86
CA GLN A 299 20.61 -10.40 -3.39
C GLN A 299 21.03 -8.96 -3.03
N MET A 300 20.15 -8.19 -2.38
CA MET A 300 20.39 -6.81 -1.94
C MET A 300 20.46 -6.69 -0.41
N SER A 301 20.79 -7.77 0.29
CA SER A 301 20.85 -7.79 1.76
C SER A 301 21.90 -6.86 2.38
N ASN A 302 22.82 -6.34 1.58
CA ASN A 302 23.78 -5.33 1.97
C ASN A 302 23.23 -3.88 1.90
N VAL A 303 22.05 -3.67 1.34
CA VAL A 303 21.38 -2.36 1.30
C VAL A 303 20.61 -2.16 2.61
N PRO A 304 20.90 -1.10 3.39
CA PRO A 304 20.19 -0.87 4.65
C PRO A 304 18.73 -0.50 4.39
N GLU A 305 17.84 -0.95 5.27
CA GLU A 305 16.44 -0.54 5.23
C GLU A 305 16.29 0.91 5.72
N VAL A 306 15.34 1.63 5.15
CA VAL A 306 15.03 2.99 5.57
C VAL A 306 14.31 3.01 6.92
N SER A 307 14.43 4.14 7.63
CA SER A 307 13.80 4.34 8.94
C SER A 307 12.30 4.63 8.82
N VAL A 308 11.58 4.51 9.95
CA VAL A 308 10.16 4.93 10.07
C VAL A 308 9.97 6.41 9.67
N ILE A 309 10.95 7.27 9.97
CA ILE A 309 10.91 8.69 9.56
C ILE A 309 10.84 8.83 8.05
N GLU A 310 11.62 8.02 7.33
CA GLU A 310 11.61 8.01 5.86
C GLU A 310 10.30 7.38 5.31
N ASP A 311 9.76 6.37 5.98
CA ASP A 311 8.47 5.79 5.63
C ASP A 311 7.36 6.86 5.69
N LEU A 312 7.27 7.60 6.81
CA LEU A 312 6.28 8.66 6.99
C LEU A 312 6.48 9.82 6.01
N ARG A 313 7.75 10.22 5.73
CA ARG A 313 8.08 11.21 4.71
C ARG A 313 7.55 10.78 3.34
N ASN A 314 7.79 9.55 2.97
CA ASN A 314 7.38 9.01 1.66
C ASN A 314 5.85 8.96 1.51
N TYR A 315 5.11 8.54 2.55
CA TYR A 315 3.64 8.58 2.54
C TYR A 315 3.09 10.01 2.45
N ALA A 316 3.67 10.94 3.22
CA ALA A 316 3.23 12.34 3.20
C ALA A 316 3.45 12.98 1.83
N ILE A 317 4.62 12.79 1.24
CA ILE A 317 4.92 13.33 -0.10
C ILE A 317 4.05 12.66 -1.16
N ALA A 318 3.83 11.35 -1.06
CA ALA A 318 2.92 10.65 -1.96
C ALA A 318 1.51 11.26 -1.92
N ARG A 319 0.96 11.57 -0.74
CA ARG A 319 -0.36 12.24 -0.63
C ARG A 319 -0.38 13.64 -1.23
N ILE A 320 0.68 14.41 -1.02
CA ILE A 320 0.77 15.78 -1.55
C ILE A 320 0.95 15.76 -3.07
N TYR A 321 1.79 14.86 -3.59
CA TYR A 321 2.15 14.80 -5.01
C TYR A 321 1.11 14.13 -5.89
N MET A 322 0.49 13.07 -5.41
CA MET A 322 -0.49 12.26 -6.16
C MET A 322 -1.91 12.86 -6.03
N ASP A 323 -2.06 14.11 -6.45
CA ASP A 323 -3.28 14.93 -6.30
C ASP A 323 -4.53 14.29 -6.94
N ASN A 324 -4.36 13.55 -8.03
CA ASN A 324 -5.40 12.86 -8.78
C ASN A 324 -5.64 11.41 -8.36
N PHE A 325 -4.96 10.92 -7.31
CA PHE A 325 -5.28 9.65 -6.66
C PHE A 325 -6.19 9.88 -5.47
N ASP A 326 -7.27 9.12 -5.39
CA ASP A 326 -8.18 9.26 -4.26
C ASP A 326 -7.57 8.67 -2.98
N HIS A 327 -6.97 7.49 -3.07
CA HIS A 327 -6.50 6.77 -1.89
C HIS A 327 -4.98 6.56 -1.88
N ILE A 328 -4.38 6.75 -0.70
CA ILE A 328 -3.01 6.33 -0.38
C ILE A 328 -3.10 5.26 0.70
N LYS A 329 -2.57 4.08 0.39
CA LYS A 329 -2.66 2.91 1.26
C LYS A 329 -1.33 2.59 1.93
N ALA A 330 -1.36 2.35 3.23
CA ALA A 330 -0.28 1.73 3.97
C ALA A 330 -0.50 0.22 4.07
N TYR A 331 0.48 -0.57 3.67
CA TYR A 331 0.43 -2.02 3.80
C TYR A 331 1.11 -2.44 5.10
N TRP A 332 0.30 -2.59 6.18
CA TRP A 332 0.78 -2.79 7.54
C TRP A 332 1.65 -4.04 7.72
N ALA A 333 1.39 -5.12 7.00
CA ALA A 333 2.18 -6.35 7.08
C ALA A 333 3.66 -6.14 6.68
N MET A 334 3.95 -5.08 5.91
CA MET A 334 5.30 -4.76 5.45
C MET A 334 6.02 -3.75 6.35
N ILE A 335 5.30 -2.78 6.91
CA ILE A 335 5.86 -1.62 7.62
C ILE A 335 5.64 -1.64 9.13
N SER A 336 4.97 -2.63 9.68
CA SER A 336 4.43 -2.80 11.03
C SER A 336 3.10 -2.09 11.27
N ARG A 337 2.37 -2.56 12.31
CA ARG A 337 1.08 -2.00 12.73
C ARG A 337 1.24 -0.57 13.24
N GLU A 338 2.30 -0.31 13.99
CA GLU A 338 2.60 1.00 14.58
C GLU A 338 2.93 2.04 13.50
N THR A 339 3.74 1.67 12.51
CA THR A 339 4.07 2.58 11.40
C THR A 339 2.83 2.85 10.54
N ALA A 340 2.01 1.83 10.27
CA ALA A 340 0.75 2.01 9.55
C ALA A 340 -0.21 2.93 10.32
N GLN A 341 -0.34 2.77 11.64
CA GLN A 341 -1.14 3.65 12.49
C GLN A 341 -0.64 5.10 12.44
N LEU A 342 0.67 5.32 12.59
CA LEU A 342 1.27 6.65 12.51
C LEU A 342 1.03 7.31 11.15
N SER A 343 1.11 6.54 10.06
CA SER A 343 0.94 7.05 8.69
C SER A 343 -0.45 7.65 8.42
N LEU A 344 -1.47 7.30 9.23
CA LEU A 344 -2.81 7.89 9.17
C LEU A 344 -2.82 9.41 9.44
N ASN A 345 -1.79 9.94 10.08
CA ASN A 345 -1.57 11.36 10.28
C ASN A 345 -0.59 11.97 9.26
N TYR A 346 -0.10 11.14 8.31
CA TYR A 346 0.82 11.52 7.25
C TYR A 346 0.22 11.24 5.86
N GLY A 347 -1.09 11.46 5.70
CA GLY A 347 -1.75 11.43 4.40
C GLY A 347 -2.36 10.09 4.00
N VAL A 348 -2.11 9.02 4.73
CA VAL A 348 -2.72 7.70 4.48
C VAL A 348 -4.19 7.71 4.92
N ASP A 349 -5.04 7.11 4.09
CA ASP A 349 -6.47 6.95 4.37
C ASP A 349 -6.95 5.49 4.29
N ASP A 350 -6.09 4.54 3.87
CA ASP A 350 -6.40 3.12 3.78
C ASP A 350 -5.25 2.30 4.38
N ILE A 351 -5.58 1.40 5.30
CA ILE A 351 -4.63 0.47 5.91
C ILE A 351 -5.04 -0.92 5.52
N ASP A 352 -4.67 -1.42 4.43
CA ASP A 352 -5.08 -2.74 3.99
C ASP A 352 -5.70 -3.61 5.11
N GLY A 353 -6.48 -4.58 4.79
CA GLY A 353 -7.11 -5.39 5.81
C GLY A 353 -7.00 -6.85 5.44
N THR A 354 -6.87 -7.70 6.42
CA THR A 354 -6.80 -9.13 6.22
C THR A 354 -7.57 -9.84 7.32
N LEU A 355 -8.33 -10.87 6.98
CA LEU A 355 -8.84 -11.83 7.97
C LEU A 355 -7.73 -12.81 8.36
N ASP A 356 -6.99 -13.25 7.37
CA ASP A 356 -5.89 -14.16 7.52
C ASP A 356 -4.94 -13.92 6.33
N ASP A 357 -3.90 -13.15 6.54
CA ASP A 357 -2.90 -12.94 5.50
C ASP A 357 -1.94 -14.13 5.48
N THR A 358 -2.26 -15.09 4.63
CA THR A 358 -1.40 -16.23 4.38
C THR A 358 -0.20 -15.89 3.51
N THR A 359 -0.01 -14.61 3.13
CA THR A 359 1.08 -14.21 2.26
C THR A 359 2.44 -14.48 2.90
N LYS A 360 3.31 -15.13 2.14
CA LYS A 360 4.71 -15.36 2.51
C LYS A 360 5.65 -14.33 1.92
N ILE A 361 5.15 -13.45 1.07
CA ILE A 361 5.99 -12.48 0.34
C ILE A 361 6.81 -11.63 1.31
N TYR A 362 6.18 -11.11 2.36
CA TYR A 362 6.83 -10.19 3.30
C TYR A 362 7.49 -10.90 4.48
N SER A 363 6.90 -11.98 4.98
CA SER A 363 7.53 -12.77 6.03
C SER A 363 8.85 -13.39 5.55
N MET A 364 8.92 -13.84 4.31
CA MET A 364 10.17 -14.33 3.70
C MET A 364 11.20 -13.22 3.49
N ALA A 365 10.77 -11.97 3.37
CA ALA A 365 11.65 -10.80 3.26
C ALA A 365 12.07 -10.23 4.63
N GLY A 366 11.71 -10.87 5.73
CA GLY A 366 12.08 -10.47 7.08
C GLY A 366 11.20 -9.38 7.68
N ALA A 367 9.95 -9.23 7.22
CA ALA A 367 8.98 -8.40 7.89
C ALA A 367 8.77 -8.87 9.34
N GLU A 368 8.49 -7.95 10.26
CA GLU A 368 8.30 -8.27 11.67
C GLU A 368 7.10 -9.20 11.89
N GLU A 369 6.04 -9.02 11.12
CA GLU A 369 4.86 -9.87 11.13
C GLU A 369 5.10 -11.13 10.31
N GLN A 370 5.37 -12.25 10.99
CA GLN A 370 5.65 -13.53 10.35
C GLN A 370 4.39 -14.30 9.94
N ASN A 371 3.27 -14.05 10.64
CA ASN A 371 1.94 -14.56 10.32
C ASN A 371 0.98 -13.37 10.35
N PRO A 372 0.98 -12.53 9.32
CA PRO A 372 0.23 -11.29 9.33
C PRO A 372 -1.27 -11.58 9.29
N ALA A 373 -1.92 -11.48 10.45
CA ALA A 373 -3.34 -11.55 10.61
C ALA A 373 -3.80 -10.45 11.57
N MET A 374 -4.86 -9.75 11.23
CA MET A 374 -5.44 -8.72 12.08
C MET A 374 -6.96 -8.83 12.01
N SER A 375 -7.59 -9.08 13.16
CA SER A 375 -9.04 -9.15 13.24
C SER A 375 -9.67 -7.78 12.93
N THR A 376 -10.92 -7.78 12.49
CA THR A 376 -11.70 -6.54 12.30
C THR A 376 -11.69 -5.66 13.55
N LYS A 377 -11.79 -6.25 14.75
CA LYS A 377 -11.72 -5.53 16.03
C LYS A 377 -10.38 -4.82 16.22
N GLU A 378 -9.27 -5.49 15.93
CA GLU A 378 -7.93 -4.89 16.03
C GLU A 378 -7.76 -3.75 15.03
N LEU A 379 -8.14 -3.94 13.75
CA LEU A 379 -8.10 -2.90 12.72
C LEU A 379 -8.91 -1.66 13.12
N VAL A 380 -10.15 -1.86 13.56
CA VAL A 380 -11.03 -0.76 13.99
C VAL A 380 -10.44 -0.03 15.20
N ASN A 381 -9.90 -0.76 16.18
CA ASN A 381 -9.28 -0.15 17.35
C ASN A 381 -8.01 0.65 16.99
N LEU A 382 -7.16 0.11 16.11
CA LEU A 382 -5.97 0.78 15.62
C LEU A 382 -6.31 2.12 14.96
N ILE A 383 -7.36 2.15 14.13
CA ILE A 383 -7.85 3.37 13.48
C ILE A 383 -8.45 4.36 14.49
N LYS A 384 -9.30 3.90 15.40
CA LYS A 384 -9.96 4.75 16.39
C LYS A 384 -8.98 5.37 17.39
N GLN A 385 -7.89 4.69 17.74
CA GLN A 385 -6.87 5.20 18.68
C GLN A 385 -6.18 6.49 18.19
N VAL A 386 -6.16 6.76 16.90
CA VAL A 386 -5.63 8.00 16.32
C VAL A 386 -6.72 9.01 15.94
N GLY A 387 -7.94 8.83 16.47
CA GLY A 387 -9.06 9.76 16.27
C GLY A 387 -9.72 9.66 14.89
N ARG A 388 -9.54 8.55 14.16
CA ARG A 388 -10.14 8.34 12.84
C ARG A 388 -11.37 7.44 12.91
N LYS A 389 -12.26 7.55 11.92
CA LYS A 389 -13.43 6.67 11.73
C LYS A 389 -13.07 5.47 10.88
N ALA A 390 -13.29 4.28 11.40
CA ALA A 390 -13.01 3.04 10.69
C ALA A 390 -14.17 2.68 9.75
N ILE A 391 -13.86 2.53 8.47
CA ILE A 391 -14.80 2.18 7.40
C ILE A 391 -14.32 0.91 6.73
N GLU A 392 -15.11 -0.16 6.83
CA GLU A 392 -14.90 -1.33 5.98
C GLU A 392 -15.44 -1.06 4.58
N ARG A 393 -14.64 -1.37 3.59
CA ARG A 393 -14.97 -1.19 2.18
C ARG A 393 -14.80 -2.48 1.38
N ASP A 394 -15.43 -2.57 0.22
CA ASP A 394 -15.09 -3.57 -0.80
C ASP A 394 -13.87 -3.13 -1.64
N THR A 395 -13.51 -3.90 -2.65
CA THR A 395 -12.36 -3.60 -3.55
C THR A 395 -12.54 -2.30 -4.31
N LEU A 396 -13.76 -1.88 -4.61
CA LEU A 396 -14.08 -0.67 -5.39
C LEU A 396 -14.38 0.55 -4.50
N TYR A 397 -14.03 0.47 -3.20
CA TYR A 397 -14.25 1.50 -2.19
C TYR A 397 -15.72 1.81 -1.90
N ASN A 398 -16.66 0.89 -2.21
CA ASN A 398 -18.00 0.98 -1.67
C ASN A 398 -18.00 0.64 -0.18
N VAL A 399 -18.72 1.41 0.61
CA VAL A 399 -18.82 1.17 2.07
C VAL A 399 -19.59 -0.11 2.33
N VAL A 400 -18.95 -1.03 3.05
CA VAL A 400 -19.57 -2.28 3.53
C VAL A 400 -20.11 -2.08 4.93
N THR A 401 -19.28 -1.55 5.84
CA THR A 401 -19.65 -1.31 7.24
C THR A 401 -19.02 -0.02 7.75
N ASP A 402 -19.81 0.83 8.38
CA ASP A 402 -19.32 1.98 9.15
C ASP A 402 -19.24 1.57 10.63
N PHE A 403 -18.03 1.63 11.19
CA PHE A 403 -17.77 1.24 12.57
C PHE A 403 -17.81 2.42 13.55
N GLU A 404 -18.27 3.60 13.19
CA GLU A 404 -18.28 4.79 14.06
C GLU A 404 -18.92 4.46 15.42
N ASN A 405 -20.12 3.88 15.40
CA ASN A 405 -20.91 3.58 16.60
C ASN A 405 -20.82 2.10 17.05
N VAL A 406 -19.95 1.30 16.43
CA VAL A 406 -19.77 -0.10 16.82
C VAL A 406 -18.85 -0.18 18.04
N VAL A 407 -19.37 -0.79 19.11
CA VAL A 407 -18.62 -1.10 20.32
C VAL A 407 -18.42 -2.61 20.35
N PHE A 408 -17.17 -3.04 20.38
CA PHE A 408 -16.85 -4.46 20.57
C PHE A 408 -16.93 -4.80 22.05
N GLU A 409 -17.50 -5.96 22.39
CA GLU A 409 -17.45 -6.47 23.77
C GLU A 409 -15.99 -6.61 24.21
N GLU A 410 -15.71 -6.11 25.43
CA GLU A 410 -14.39 -6.31 26.04
C GLU A 410 -14.20 -7.80 26.33
N GLU A 411 -13.18 -8.40 25.78
CA GLU A 411 -12.72 -9.71 26.24
C GLU A 411 -12.31 -9.56 27.70
N LYS A 412 -12.86 -10.40 28.59
CA LYS A 412 -12.43 -10.44 29.99
C LYS A 412 -10.94 -10.72 29.99
N LYS A 413 -10.11 -9.69 30.26
CA LYS A 413 -8.68 -9.89 30.47
C LYS A 413 -8.53 -10.98 31.53
N PRO A 414 -7.72 -12.02 31.27
CA PRO A 414 -7.44 -12.99 32.32
C PRO A 414 -6.94 -12.23 33.53
N ALA A 415 -7.48 -12.54 34.73
CA ALA A 415 -7.09 -11.86 35.94
C ALA A 415 -5.56 -11.97 36.08
N TYR A 416 -4.88 -10.83 36.12
CA TYR A 416 -3.44 -10.81 36.34
C TYR A 416 -3.17 -11.52 37.65
N TYR A 417 -2.42 -12.60 37.65
CA TYR A 417 -1.88 -13.21 38.85
C TYR A 417 -1.07 -12.13 39.58
N LYS A 418 -1.57 -11.67 40.73
CA LYS A 418 -0.76 -10.87 41.61
C LYS A 418 0.41 -11.75 42.04
N LEU A 419 1.62 -11.39 41.62
CA LEU A 419 2.81 -12.02 42.17
C LEU A 419 2.78 -11.86 43.66
N PRO A 420 3.02 -12.93 44.45
CA PRO A 420 3.10 -12.80 45.88
C PRO A 420 4.24 -11.85 46.23
N VAL A 421 3.96 -10.82 47.00
CA VAL A 421 5.00 -9.96 47.58
C VAL A 421 5.78 -10.81 48.53
N VAL A 422 7.02 -11.14 48.22
CA VAL A 422 7.94 -11.80 49.14
C VAL A 422 8.40 -10.71 50.12
N ASN A 423 7.94 -10.80 51.38
CA ASN A 423 8.42 -9.97 52.46
C ASN A 423 9.84 -10.37 52.89
#